data_74d54629e703adb345b875b72300ffa1
#
_entry.id   74d54629e703adb345b875b72300ffa1
#
_cell.length_a   1.000
_cell.length_b   1.000
_cell.length_c   1.000
_cell.angle_alpha   90.00
_cell.angle_beta   90.00
_cell.angle_gamma   90.00
#
_symmetry.space_group_name_H-M   'P 1'
#
loop_
_entity.id
_entity.type
_entity.pdbx_description
1 polymer ?
#
loop_
_entity_poly.entity_id
_entity_poly.type
_entity_poly.pdbx_seq_one_letter_code
_entity_poly.pdbx_strand_id
1 'polypeptide(L)'
;MAVALRRKQPRKAHHRGGGAPEEHTRNVRGTNIMRILIAFEDDYCAYADALAKAIRAARPHLDVAMVGLETLLTEVARLDPHLIICSSPNPAANQQEGKLAWVELSVDPHRPSKFCVSGRRWESLNPSLEELLGVVEETEQLLVGSSRRSGAC
;
A
#
# COMPACT_ATOMS: atom_id res chain seq x y z
N MET A 1 8.44 83.00 -3.38
CA MET A 1 9.22 82.15 -2.45
C MET A 1 8.65 80.76 -2.47
N ALA A 2 9.28 79.82 -3.14
CA ALA A 2 8.82 78.44 -3.28
C ALA A 2 9.59 77.58 -2.30
N VAL A 3 8.87 76.98 -1.35
CA VAL A 3 9.44 76.04 -0.37
C VAL A 3 9.36 74.63 -0.96
N ALA A 4 10.51 74.07 -1.27
CA ALA A 4 10.62 72.72 -1.83
C ALA A 4 10.44 71.68 -0.69
N LEU A 5 9.33 70.98 -0.72
CA LEU A 5 9.09 69.83 0.13
C LEU A 5 9.85 68.60 -0.42
N ARG A 6 10.92 68.22 0.21
CA ARG A 6 11.61 66.96 -0.02
C ARG A 6 10.74 65.80 0.42
N ARG A 7 10.21 65.03 -0.52
CA ARG A 7 9.56 63.72 -0.27
C ARG A 7 10.66 62.72 0.06
N LYS A 8 10.65 62.24 1.29
CA LYS A 8 11.40 61.03 1.72
C LYS A 8 10.77 59.81 1.03
N GLN A 9 11.54 59.16 0.22
CA GLN A 9 11.17 57.83 -0.28
C GLN A 9 11.30 56.78 0.83
N PRO A 10 10.36 55.89 1.04
CA PRO A 10 10.51 54.79 1.96
C PRO A 10 11.48 53.76 1.38
N ARG A 11 12.46 53.37 2.16
CA ARG A 11 13.38 52.28 1.87
C ARG A 11 12.60 50.97 1.71
N LYS A 12 12.76 50.32 0.54
CA LYS A 12 12.29 48.97 0.33
C LYS A 12 12.96 48.03 1.34
N ALA A 13 12.15 47.46 2.25
CA ALA A 13 12.57 46.35 3.06
C ALA A 13 12.79 45.14 2.16
N HIS A 14 14.02 44.67 2.07
CA HIS A 14 14.30 43.37 1.47
C HIS A 14 13.69 42.29 2.39
N HIS A 15 12.55 41.76 2.01
CA HIS A 15 12.07 40.48 2.51
C HIS A 15 13.06 39.42 2.01
N ARG A 16 13.92 38.96 2.89
CA ARG A 16 14.59 37.68 2.74
C ARG A 16 13.48 36.64 2.82
N GLY A 17 13.17 36.02 1.69
CA GLY A 17 12.33 34.87 1.62
C GLY A 17 12.88 33.79 2.53
N GLY A 18 12.16 33.49 3.60
CA GLY A 18 12.34 32.26 4.33
C GLY A 18 12.01 31.14 3.36
N GLY A 19 13.03 30.39 2.93
CA GLY A 19 12.85 29.15 2.21
C GLY A 19 11.96 28.26 3.10
N ALA A 20 10.78 27.87 2.58
CA ALA A 20 10.06 26.76 3.16
C ALA A 20 11.03 25.58 3.30
N PRO A 21 11.03 24.82 4.40
CA PRO A 21 11.80 23.60 4.47
C PRO A 21 11.26 22.71 3.34
N GLU A 22 12.04 22.54 2.30
CA GLU A 22 11.82 21.44 1.38
C GLU A 22 11.86 20.20 2.25
N GLU A 23 10.69 19.59 2.43
CA GLU A 23 10.64 18.23 2.91
C GLU A 23 11.48 17.41 1.95
N HIS A 24 12.74 17.25 2.32
CA HIS A 24 13.57 16.20 1.77
C HIS A 24 12.82 14.91 2.14
N THR A 25 11.97 14.48 1.23
CA THR A 25 11.62 13.08 1.14
C THR A 25 12.96 12.36 1.02
N ARG A 26 13.50 11.98 2.17
CA ARG A 26 14.67 11.13 2.22
C ARG A 26 14.28 9.91 1.43
N ASN A 27 14.73 9.88 0.19
CA ASN A 27 14.82 8.69 -0.60
C ASN A 27 15.73 7.74 0.18
N VAL A 28 15.13 7.04 1.14
CA VAL A 28 15.79 6.00 1.91
C VAL A 28 16.03 4.90 0.90
N ARG A 29 17.27 4.84 0.43
CA ARG A 29 17.74 3.83 -0.49
C ARG A 29 17.19 2.47 -0.07
N GLY A 30 16.22 1.94 -0.85
CA GLY A 30 16.09 0.52 -1.05
C GLY A 30 15.48 -0.33 0.05
N THR A 31 14.70 0.20 1.00
CA THR A 31 13.73 -0.63 1.71
C THR A 31 12.45 -0.65 0.89
N ASN A 32 12.31 -1.67 0.08
CA ASN A 32 11.10 -1.92 -0.66
C ASN A 32 10.03 -2.36 0.35
N ILE A 33 9.34 -1.37 0.94
CA ILE A 33 8.28 -1.61 1.92
C ILE A 33 7.17 -2.38 1.21
N MET A 34 6.83 -3.56 1.72
CA MET A 34 5.75 -4.36 1.18
C MET A 34 4.42 -3.62 1.34
N ARG A 35 3.69 -3.49 0.24
CA ARG A 35 2.34 -2.91 0.20
C ARG A 35 1.30 -4.01 0.10
N ILE A 36 0.33 -3.96 0.98
CA ILE A 36 -0.81 -4.88 1.03
C ILE A 36 -2.08 -4.08 0.75
N LEU A 37 -2.88 -4.57 -0.17
CA LEU A 37 -4.19 -4.00 -0.49
C LEU A 37 -5.29 -4.97 -0.06
N ILE A 38 -6.20 -4.51 0.78
CA ILE A 38 -7.34 -5.28 1.28
C ILE A 38 -8.62 -4.68 0.70
N ALA A 39 -9.43 -5.49 0.02
CA ALA A 39 -10.65 -5.05 -0.64
C ALA A 39 -11.79 -6.04 -0.40
N PHE A 40 -12.84 -5.60 0.26
CA PHE A 40 -14.03 -6.40 0.52
C PHE A 40 -15.29 -5.63 0.10
N GLU A 41 -16.36 -6.37 -0.13
CA GLU A 41 -17.69 -5.77 -0.25
C GLU A 41 -18.07 -5.07 1.06
N ASP A 42 -18.92 -4.04 0.95
CA ASP A 42 -19.32 -3.20 2.09
C ASP A 42 -19.90 -3.99 3.27
N ASP A 43 -20.62 -5.06 2.99
CA ASP A 43 -21.19 -5.94 4.02
C ASP A 43 -20.14 -6.64 4.88
N TYR A 44 -18.90 -6.71 4.42
CA TYR A 44 -17.77 -7.34 5.10
C TYR A 44 -16.69 -6.37 5.54
N CYS A 45 -16.97 -5.08 5.57
CA CYS A 45 -16.01 -4.05 5.96
C CYS A 45 -15.44 -4.25 7.37
N ALA A 46 -16.25 -4.75 8.31
CA ALA A 46 -15.80 -5.05 9.67
C ALA A 46 -14.76 -6.19 9.71
N TYR A 47 -14.92 -7.18 8.85
CA TYR A 47 -13.93 -8.26 8.71
C TYR A 47 -12.63 -7.74 8.08
N ALA A 48 -12.74 -6.94 7.03
CA ALA A 48 -11.60 -6.30 6.39
C ALA A 48 -10.81 -5.41 7.37
N ASP A 49 -11.51 -4.62 8.20
CA ASP A 49 -10.89 -3.78 9.23
C ASP A 49 -10.17 -4.62 10.30
N ALA A 50 -10.80 -5.69 10.77
CA ALA A 50 -10.18 -6.61 11.74
C ALA A 50 -8.92 -7.28 11.16
N LEU A 51 -8.97 -7.71 9.89
CA LEU A 51 -7.82 -8.29 9.21
C LEU A 51 -6.69 -7.28 9.04
N ALA A 52 -7.00 -6.06 8.61
CA ALA A 52 -6.00 -4.99 8.47
C ALA A 52 -5.32 -4.66 9.81
N LYS A 53 -6.11 -4.58 10.89
CA LYS A 53 -5.60 -4.37 12.26
C LYS A 53 -4.70 -5.51 12.72
N ALA A 54 -5.08 -6.76 12.46
CA ALA A 54 -4.28 -7.93 12.81
C ALA A 54 -2.94 -7.95 12.05
N ILE A 55 -2.93 -7.64 10.76
CA ILE A 55 -1.70 -7.55 9.97
C ILE A 55 -0.80 -6.43 10.49
N ARG A 56 -1.34 -5.24 10.73
CA ARG A 56 -0.58 -4.10 11.28
C ARG A 56 -0.02 -4.39 12.66
N ALA A 57 -0.75 -5.12 13.51
CA ALA A 57 -0.28 -5.51 14.82
C ALA A 57 0.88 -6.52 14.74
N ALA A 58 0.78 -7.50 13.84
CA ALA A 58 1.81 -8.51 13.64
C ALA A 58 3.04 -7.98 12.89
N ARG A 59 2.84 -7.02 11.95
CA ARG A 59 3.86 -6.48 11.04
C ARG A 59 3.70 -4.96 10.89
N PRO A 60 4.04 -4.16 11.91
CA PRO A 60 3.77 -2.71 11.93
C PRO A 60 4.56 -1.90 10.89
N HIS A 61 5.59 -2.47 10.29
CA HIS A 61 6.40 -1.83 9.25
C HIS A 61 5.82 -1.97 7.84
N LEU A 62 4.77 -2.77 7.66
CA LEU A 62 4.14 -2.96 6.36
C LEU A 62 3.13 -1.84 6.05
N ASP A 63 3.01 -1.51 4.78
CA ASP A 63 2.01 -0.57 4.28
C ASP A 63 0.73 -1.33 3.95
N VAL A 64 -0.32 -1.13 4.73
CA VAL A 64 -1.62 -1.82 4.59
C VAL A 64 -2.70 -0.80 4.28
N ALA A 65 -3.26 -0.87 3.08
CA ALA A 65 -4.37 -0.03 2.63
C ALA A 65 -5.66 -0.85 2.51
N MET A 66 -6.78 -0.23 2.85
CA MET A 66 -8.12 -0.79 2.65
C MET A 66 -8.87 0.03 1.62
N VAL A 67 -9.57 -0.65 0.72
CA VAL A 67 -10.38 -0.02 -0.34
C VAL A 67 -11.69 -0.78 -0.52
N GLY A 68 -12.68 -0.14 -1.15
CA GLY A 68 -13.89 -0.84 -1.58
C GLY A 68 -13.59 -1.78 -2.74
N LEU A 69 -14.35 -2.88 -2.82
CA LEU A 69 -14.16 -3.86 -3.88
C LEU A 69 -14.38 -3.25 -5.28
N GLU A 70 -15.30 -2.30 -5.39
CA GLU A 70 -15.63 -1.57 -6.63
C GLU A 70 -14.48 -0.69 -7.13
N THR A 71 -13.58 -0.24 -6.24
CA THR A 71 -12.41 0.58 -6.59
C THR A 71 -11.13 -0.22 -6.73
N LEU A 72 -11.17 -1.52 -6.47
CA LEU A 72 -9.98 -2.38 -6.41
C LEU A 72 -9.11 -2.28 -7.67
N LEU A 73 -9.71 -2.31 -8.87
CA LEU A 73 -8.96 -2.24 -10.13
C LEU A 73 -8.15 -0.94 -10.26
N THR A 74 -8.77 0.19 -9.94
CA THR A 74 -8.12 1.51 -9.97
C THR A 74 -7.00 1.59 -8.94
N GLU A 75 -7.25 1.09 -7.73
CA GLU A 75 -6.27 1.13 -6.65
C GLU A 75 -5.10 0.19 -6.87
N VAL A 76 -5.31 -0.97 -7.48
CA VAL A 76 -4.22 -1.87 -7.89
C VAL A 76 -3.27 -1.18 -8.87
N ALA A 77 -3.82 -0.46 -9.86
CA ALA A 77 -3.01 0.28 -10.81
C ALA A 77 -2.25 1.45 -10.16
N ARG A 78 -2.88 2.13 -9.20
CA ARG A 78 -2.32 3.31 -8.53
C ARG A 78 -1.27 2.97 -7.47
N LEU A 79 -1.53 1.96 -6.66
CA LEU A 79 -0.70 1.60 -5.49
C LEU A 79 0.36 0.56 -5.82
N ASP A 80 0.19 -0.18 -6.91
CA ASP A 80 1.05 -1.31 -7.27
C ASP A 80 1.36 -2.23 -6.08
N PRO A 81 0.35 -2.87 -5.47
CA PRO A 81 0.53 -3.68 -4.27
C PRO A 81 1.31 -4.97 -4.57
N HIS A 82 2.04 -5.45 -3.57
CA HIS A 82 2.75 -6.71 -3.63
C HIS A 82 1.85 -7.90 -3.25
N LEU A 83 0.89 -7.65 -2.35
CA LEU A 83 -0.14 -8.61 -1.95
C LEU A 83 -1.52 -7.97 -2.04
N ILE A 84 -2.45 -8.67 -2.65
CA ILE A 84 -3.87 -8.31 -2.71
C ILE A 84 -4.66 -9.35 -1.92
N ILE A 85 -5.48 -8.91 -0.97
CA ILE A 85 -6.43 -9.74 -0.24
C ILE A 85 -7.82 -9.19 -0.51
N CYS A 86 -8.67 -9.95 -1.19
CA CYS A 86 -10.01 -9.50 -1.55
C CYS A 86 -11.07 -10.56 -1.27
N SER A 87 -12.33 -10.13 -1.16
CA SER A 87 -13.47 -11.06 -1.12
C SER A 87 -13.73 -11.66 -2.50
N SER A 88 -14.27 -12.88 -2.52
CA SER A 88 -14.72 -13.54 -3.75
C SER A 88 -16.10 -13.00 -4.18
N PRO A 89 -16.37 -12.78 -5.49
CA PRO A 89 -15.44 -12.94 -6.62
C PRO A 89 -14.44 -11.78 -6.72
N ASN A 90 -13.24 -12.08 -7.22
CA ASN A 90 -12.19 -11.08 -7.37
C ASN A 90 -12.32 -10.31 -8.70
N PRO A 91 -12.67 -9.02 -8.70
CA PRO A 91 -12.79 -8.24 -9.93
C PRO A 91 -11.46 -7.96 -10.61
N ALA A 92 -10.35 -8.07 -9.88
CA ALA A 92 -9.00 -7.85 -10.41
C ALA A 92 -8.31 -9.14 -10.89
N ALA A 93 -9.03 -10.25 -11.03
CA ALA A 93 -8.45 -11.56 -11.38
C ALA A 93 -7.55 -11.51 -12.62
N ASN A 94 -7.95 -10.74 -13.64
CA ASN A 94 -7.20 -10.61 -14.89
C ASN A 94 -5.96 -9.69 -14.77
N GLN A 95 -5.86 -8.89 -13.71
CA GLN A 95 -4.74 -7.98 -13.45
C GLN A 95 -3.73 -8.54 -12.45
N GLN A 96 -3.92 -9.76 -12.00
CA GLN A 96 -3.04 -10.41 -11.03
C GLN A 96 -1.84 -11.08 -11.68
N GLU A 97 -1.81 -11.19 -13.00
CA GLU A 97 -0.62 -11.64 -13.72
C GLU A 97 0.55 -10.68 -13.43
N GLY A 98 1.64 -11.23 -12.95
CA GLY A 98 2.82 -10.46 -12.55
C GLY A 98 2.79 -9.91 -11.11
N LYS A 99 1.71 -10.07 -10.36
CA LYS A 99 1.69 -9.76 -8.92
C LYS A 99 2.37 -10.86 -8.12
N LEU A 100 3.09 -10.45 -7.07
CA LEU A 100 3.85 -11.38 -6.23
C LEU A 100 2.96 -12.35 -5.48
N ALA A 101 1.83 -11.85 -4.94
CA ALA A 101 0.87 -12.66 -4.23
C ALA A 101 -0.56 -12.10 -4.28
N TRP A 102 -1.53 -12.98 -4.17
CA TRP A 102 -2.92 -12.61 -3.97
C TRP A 102 -3.69 -13.68 -3.20
N VAL A 103 -4.73 -13.25 -2.49
CA VAL A 103 -5.67 -14.09 -1.75
C VAL A 103 -7.09 -13.66 -2.11
N GLU A 104 -7.92 -14.61 -2.54
CA GLU A 104 -9.35 -14.43 -2.73
C GLU A 104 -10.08 -15.18 -1.63
N LEU A 105 -10.58 -14.44 -0.64
CA LEU A 105 -11.29 -15.01 0.51
C LEU A 105 -12.76 -15.27 0.18
N SER A 106 -13.19 -16.49 0.37
CA SER A 106 -14.60 -16.83 0.31
C SER A 106 -15.28 -16.42 1.62
N VAL A 107 -16.39 -15.70 1.49
CA VAL A 107 -17.29 -15.40 2.62
C VAL A 107 -18.27 -16.52 2.89
N ASP A 108 -18.42 -17.46 1.95
CA ASP A 108 -19.19 -18.69 2.10
C ASP A 108 -18.29 -19.77 2.74
N PRO A 109 -18.67 -20.29 3.94
CA PRO A 109 -17.86 -21.30 4.63
C PRO A 109 -17.79 -22.64 3.90
N HIS A 110 -18.65 -22.87 2.91
CA HIS A 110 -18.66 -24.09 2.09
C HIS A 110 -17.87 -23.97 0.80
N ARG A 111 -17.32 -22.78 0.52
CA ARG A 111 -16.48 -22.54 -0.65
C ARG A 111 -15.03 -22.27 -0.24
N PRO A 112 -14.06 -22.85 -0.95
CA PRO A 112 -12.67 -22.61 -0.63
C PRO A 112 -12.28 -21.17 -0.99
N SER A 113 -11.41 -20.62 -0.17
CA SER A 113 -10.61 -19.44 -0.51
C SER A 113 -9.44 -19.86 -1.39
N LYS A 114 -8.99 -18.97 -2.26
CA LYS A 114 -7.92 -19.22 -3.22
C LYS A 114 -6.71 -18.38 -2.91
N PHE A 115 -5.56 -18.97 -3.05
CA PHE A 115 -4.27 -18.37 -2.75
C PHE A 115 -3.32 -18.48 -3.93
N CYS A 116 -2.46 -17.49 -4.09
CA CYS A 116 -1.33 -17.54 -5.00
C CYS A 116 -0.16 -16.75 -4.41
N VAL A 117 1.00 -17.37 -4.32
CA VAL A 117 2.24 -16.71 -3.93
C VAL A 117 3.33 -17.15 -4.92
N SER A 118 3.92 -16.20 -5.62
CA SER A 118 4.98 -16.45 -6.62
C SER A 118 4.64 -17.56 -7.62
N GLY A 119 3.38 -17.60 -8.07
CA GLY A 119 2.87 -18.59 -9.03
C GLY A 119 2.41 -19.91 -8.41
N ARG A 120 2.73 -20.21 -7.16
CA ARG A 120 2.21 -21.37 -6.44
C ARG A 120 0.77 -21.10 -6.00
N ARG A 121 -0.16 -21.96 -6.40
CA ARG A 121 -1.59 -21.82 -6.13
C ARG A 121 -2.10 -22.96 -5.25
N TRP A 122 -3.00 -22.64 -4.32
CA TRP A 122 -3.71 -23.62 -3.51
C TRP A 122 -5.05 -23.08 -3.05
N GLU A 123 -5.86 -23.93 -2.48
CA GLU A 123 -7.17 -23.59 -1.90
C GLU A 123 -7.23 -24.02 -0.44
N SER A 124 -7.98 -23.29 0.37
CA SER A 124 -8.21 -23.58 1.79
C SER A 124 -9.65 -23.26 2.16
N LEU A 125 -10.30 -24.17 2.89
CA LEU A 125 -11.62 -23.94 3.49
C LEU A 125 -11.43 -23.19 4.81
N ASN A 126 -12.15 -22.08 4.98
CA ASN A 126 -12.11 -21.29 6.21
C ASN A 126 -10.68 -21.01 6.69
N PRO A 127 -9.83 -20.34 5.89
CA PRO A 127 -8.46 -20.10 6.27
C PRO A 127 -8.39 -19.33 7.59
N SER A 128 -7.49 -19.75 8.47
CA SER A 128 -7.25 -19.08 9.73
C SER A 128 -6.50 -17.77 9.53
N LEU A 129 -6.55 -16.88 10.53
CA LEU A 129 -5.71 -15.67 10.52
C LEU A 129 -4.22 -16.03 10.44
N GLU A 130 -3.81 -17.11 11.10
CA GLU A 130 -2.42 -17.59 11.05
C GLU A 130 -2.00 -17.99 9.63
N GLU A 131 -2.88 -18.65 8.88
CA GLU A 131 -2.62 -18.98 7.47
C GLU A 131 -2.47 -17.70 6.61
N LEU A 132 -3.31 -16.70 6.83
CA LEU A 132 -3.21 -15.40 6.15
C LEU A 132 -1.91 -14.66 6.52
N LEU A 133 -1.54 -14.65 7.78
CA LEU A 133 -0.26 -14.06 8.23
C LEU A 133 0.95 -14.81 7.66
N GLY A 134 0.84 -16.12 7.46
CA GLY A 134 1.85 -16.92 6.77
C GLY A 134 2.07 -16.47 5.32
N VAL A 135 0.99 -16.15 4.59
CA VAL A 135 1.07 -15.58 3.24
C VAL A 135 1.75 -14.22 3.24
N VAL A 136 1.43 -13.37 4.21
CA VAL A 136 2.08 -12.06 4.38
C VAL A 136 3.58 -12.23 4.59
N GLU A 137 3.98 -13.11 5.48
CA GLU A 137 5.38 -13.40 5.79
C GLU A 137 6.13 -13.96 4.58
N GLU A 138 5.57 -14.94 3.88
CA GLU A 138 6.18 -15.54 2.70
C GLU A 138 6.37 -14.50 1.59
N THR A 139 5.37 -13.64 1.37
CA THR A 139 5.44 -12.56 0.39
C THR A 139 6.53 -11.56 0.73
N GLU A 140 6.65 -11.17 1.99
CA GLU A 140 7.70 -10.28 2.49
C GLU A 140 9.10 -10.86 2.26
N GLN A 141 9.29 -12.14 2.57
CA GLN A 141 10.56 -12.84 2.37
C GLN A 141 10.97 -12.88 0.89
N LEU A 142 10.02 -13.12 -0.01
CA LEU A 142 10.26 -13.12 -1.45
C LEU A 142 10.65 -11.73 -1.95
N LEU A 143 10.02 -10.69 -1.44
CA LEU A 143 10.34 -9.30 -1.79
C LEU A 143 11.77 -8.93 -1.37
N VAL A 144 12.18 -9.28 -0.17
CA VAL A 144 13.55 -9.06 0.34
C VAL A 144 14.57 -9.89 -0.45
N GLY A 145 14.25 -11.14 -0.78
CA GLY A 145 15.11 -12.01 -1.58
C GLY A 145 15.34 -11.49 -3.01
N SER A 146 14.33 -10.91 -3.63
CA SER A 146 14.42 -10.31 -4.95
C SER A 146 15.31 -9.07 -4.97
N SER A 147 15.26 -8.24 -3.92
CA SER A 147 16.10 -7.05 -3.79
C SER A 147 17.59 -7.39 -3.65
N ARG A 148 17.92 -8.54 -3.07
CA ARG A 148 19.32 -8.99 -2.94
C ARG A 148 19.91 -9.50 -4.26
N ARG A 149 19.09 -10.00 -5.18
CA ARG A 149 19.56 -10.47 -6.49
C ARG A 149 19.83 -9.35 -7.48
N SER A 150 19.21 -8.21 -7.34
CA SER A 150 19.44 -7.02 -8.19
C SER A 150 20.78 -6.33 -7.91
N GLY A 151 21.49 -6.67 -6.84
CA GLY A 151 22.79 -6.12 -6.46
C GLY A 151 23.99 -6.95 -6.89
N ALA A 152 23.79 -8.06 -7.59
CA ALA A 152 24.86 -8.94 -8.06
C ALA A 152 25.07 -8.75 -9.57
N CYS A 153 25.80 -7.73 -9.92
CA CYS A 153 26.56 -7.62 -11.18
C CYS A 153 28.00 -7.36 -10.84
#